data_180506b7148e06f34a336660ec4d4025
#
_entry.id   180506b7148e06f34a336660ec4d4025
#
_cell.length_a   1.000
_cell.length_b   1.000
_cell.length_c   1.000
_cell.angle_alpha   90.00
_cell.angle_beta   90.00
_cell.angle_gamma   90.00
#
_symmetry.space_group_name_H-M   'P 1'
#
loop_
_entity.id
_entity.type
_entity.pdbx_description
1 polymer ?
#
loop_
_entity_poly.entity_id
_entity_poly.type
_entity_poly.pdbx_seq_one_letter_code
_entity_poly.pdbx_strand_id
1 'polypeptide(L)'
;MFCRNALVPQVITAGPDETIGDALRLLNKHGIRALPIVDAAGTLVGQFNFDAVLSNLLPGPVTVEPHGLMDTNLRLDYLVDTEDHVAKRLRELMQVKLSEVMVPEPKVVHAQTPLWEGIRRLFQYGSPLPVVEEDTGRLLGLMSVQSVMCELAKLVGECN
;
A
#
# COMPACT_ATOMS: atom_id res chain seq x y z
N MET A 1 8.48 2.21 24.50
CA MET A 1 8.48 2.67 23.08
C MET A 1 7.16 2.27 22.43
N PHE A 2 6.64 3.14 21.61
CA PHE A 2 5.38 2.99 20.88
C PHE A 2 5.57 3.18 19.38
N CYS A 3 4.61 2.78 18.57
CA CYS A 3 4.69 2.92 17.11
C CYS A 3 4.88 4.38 16.66
N ARG A 4 4.36 5.36 17.40
CA ARG A 4 4.61 6.79 17.14
C ARG A 4 6.09 7.17 17.13
N ASN A 5 6.96 6.45 17.83
CA ASN A 5 8.40 6.74 17.85
C ASN A 5 9.07 6.40 16.51
N ALA A 6 8.56 5.38 15.82
CA ALA A 6 9.04 4.95 14.50
C ALA A 6 8.18 5.50 13.34
N LEU A 7 7.32 6.49 13.62
CA LEU A 7 6.42 7.10 12.65
C LEU A 7 7.19 8.02 11.69
N VAL A 8 6.94 7.85 10.39
CA VAL A 8 7.31 8.81 9.34
C VAL A 8 6.07 9.66 9.02
N PRO A 9 6.01 10.94 9.43
CA PRO A 9 4.78 11.73 9.33
C PRO A 9 4.54 12.31 7.94
N GLN A 10 5.59 12.46 7.12
CA GLN A 10 5.46 12.99 5.76
C GLN A 10 5.14 11.85 4.80
N VAL A 11 3.88 11.68 4.46
CA VAL A 11 3.37 10.60 3.62
C VAL A 11 2.71 11.18 2.38
N ILE A 12 3.07 10.62 1.22
CA ILE A 12 2.36 10.87 -0.02
C ILE A 12 1.06 10.06 0.03
N THR A 13 -0.06 10.72 -0.22
CA THR A 13 -1.41 10.13 -0.21
C THR A 13 -2.16 10.48 -1.49
N ALA A 14 -3.22 9.75 -1.78
CA ALA A 14 -4.18 10.08 -2.82
C ALA A 14 -5.60 10.01 -2.29
N GLY A 15 -6.54 10.60 -3.01
CA GLY A 15 -7.96 10.51 -2.70
C GLY A 15 -8.63 9.34 -3.45
N PRO A 16 -9.80 8.87 -2.97
CA PRO A 16 -10.51 7.74 -3.58
C PRO A 16 -11.05 8.05 -4.99
N ASP A 17 -11.25 9.32 -5.33
CA ASP A 17 -11.73 9.76 -6.64
C ASP A 17 -10.62 9.98 -7.68
N GLU A 18 -9.36 9.95 -7.27
CA GLU A 18 -8.22 9.96 -8.18
C GLU A 18 -8.14 8.64 -8.95
N THR A 19 -7.46 8.65 -10.09
CA THR A 19 -7.35 7.49 -10.98
C THR A 19 -6.12 6.65 -10.68
N ILE A 20 -6.11 5.41 -11.18
CA ILE A 20 -4.90 4.56 -11.16
C ILE A 20 -3.74 5.27 -11.85
N GLY A 21 -3.99 5.99 -12.96
CA GLY A 21 -2.96 6.76 -13.65
C GLY A 21 -2.32 7.82 -12.78
N ASP A 22 -3.12 8.53 -11.97
CA ASP A 22 -2.61 9.52 -11.00
C ASP A 22 -1.74 8.85 -9.93
N ALA A 23 -2.23 7.73 -9.37
CA ALA A 23 -1.49 6.96 -8.38
C ALA A 23 -0.17 6.43 -8.91
N LEU A 24 -0.14 5.87 -10.13
CA LEU A 24 1.10 5.38 -10.74
C LEU A 24 2.12 6.50 -10.96
N ARG A 25 1.68 7.69 -11.33
CA ARG A 25 2.56 8.87 -11.43
C ARG A 25 3.17 9.24 -10.08
N LEU A 26 2.37 9.23 -9.01
CA LEU A 26 2.85 9.49 -7.65
C LEU A 26 3.85 8.43 -7.16
N LEU A 27 3.54 7.15 -7.36
CA LEU A 27 4.43 6.04 -6.99
C LEU A 27 5.79 6.15 -7.70
N ASN A 28 5.77 6.41 -9.01
CA ASN A 28 6.99 6.55 -9.81
C ASN A 28 7.78 7.82 -9.45
N LYS A 29 7.09 8.96 -9.32
CA LYS A 29 7.72 10.24 -8.99
C LYS A 29 8.46 10.21 -7.65
N HIS A 30 7.89 9.54 -6.65
CA HIS A 30 8.43 9.52 -5.29
C HIS A 30 9.20 8.23 -4.97
N GLY A 31 9.28 7.26 -5.89
CA GLY A 31 9.96 5.99 -5.68
C GLY A 31 9.36 5.16 -4.55
N ILE A 32 8.05 5.27 -4.33
CA ILE A 32 7.32 4.56 -3.28
C ILE A 32 6.56 3.37 -3.85
N ARG A 33 6.24 2.38 -3.01
CA ARG A 33 5.61 1.12 -3.43
C ARG A 33 4.15 1.01 -3.05
N ALA A 34 3.70 1.78 -2.09
CA ALA A 34 2.33 1.79 -1.60
C ALA A 34 1.87 3.23 -1.38
N LEU A 35 0.60 3.48 -1.61
CA LEU A 35 -0.03 4.78 -1.51
C LEU A 35 -1.25 4.67 -0.61
N PRO A 36 -1.22 5.27 0.59
CA PRO A 36 -2.42 5.38 1.41
C PRO A 36 -3.47 6.25 0.72
N ILE A 37 -4.71 5.80 0.76
CA ILE A 37 -5.86 6.54 0.22
C ILE A 37 -6.63 7.12 1.39
N VAL A 38 -6.77 8.44 1.36
CA VAL A 38 -7.46 9.19 2.43
C VAL A 38 -8.62 9.98 1.86
N ASP A 39 -9.66 10.13 2.66
CA ASP A 39 -10.81 11.00 2.32
C ASP A 39 -10.50 12.49 2.58
N ALA A 40 -11.49 13.35 2.35
CA ALA A 40 -11.36 14.79 2.57
C ALA A 40 -11.05 15.18 4.02
N ALA A 41 -11.40 14.32 4.99
CA ALA A 41 -11.11 14.53 6.42
C ALA A 41 -9.72 14.02 6.83
N GLY A 42 -9.00 13.37 5.93
CA GLY A 42 -7.71 12.73 6.20
C GLY A 42 -7.81 11.34 6.83
N THR A 43 -9.02 10.76 6.84
CA THR A 43 -9.25 9.40 7.32
C THR A 43 -8.77 8.39 6.29
N LEU A 44 -8.04 7.37 6.75
CA LEU A 44 -7.57 6.30 5.88
C LEU A 44 -8.75 5.43 5.43
N VAL A 45 -8.99 5.37 4.12
CA VAL A 45 -10.09 4.59 3.52
C VAL A 45 -9.62 3.41 2.68
N GLY A 46 -8.34 3.36 2.33
CA GLY A 46 -7.78 2.27 1.54
C GLY A 46 -6.28 2.38 1.36
N GLN A 47 -5.74 1.42 0.63
CA GLN A 47 -4.33 1.40 0.22
C GLN A 47 -4.23 0.93 -1.22
N PHE A 48 -3.37 1.57 -1.99
CA PHE A 48 -3.09 1.21 -3.38
C PHE A 48 -1.61 0.83 -3.55
N ASN A 49 -1.35 -0.18 -4.37
CA ASN A 49 0.00 -0.64 -4.70
C ASN A 49 0.05 -1.19 -6.13
N PHE A 50 1.23 -1.54 -6.60
CA PHE A 50 1.41 -2.11 -7.94
C PHE A 50 0.70 -3.46 -8.12
N ASP A 51 0.53 -4.24 -7.06
CA ASP A 51 -0.17 -5.53 -7.14
C ASP A 51 -1.62 -5.35 -7.57
N ALA A 52 -2.27 -4.27 -7.13
CA ALA A 52 -3.63 -3.93 -7.57
C ALA A 52 -3.70 -3.66 -9.08
N VAL A 53 -2.65 -3.07 -9.68
CA VAL A 53 -2.58 -2.87 -11.13
C VAL A 53 -2.36 -4.19 -11.84
N LEU A 54 -1.37 -4.97 -11.42
CA LEU A 54 -1.01 -6.23 -12.06
C LEU A 54 -2.14 -7.25 -12.00
N SER A 55 -2.82 -7.35 -10.86
CA SER A 55 -3.95 -8.28 -10.70
C SER A 55 -5.11 -7.93 -11.64
N ASN A 56 -5.36 -6.64 -11.88
CA ASN A 56 -6.40 -6.19 -12.81
C ASN A 56 -5.99 -6.27 -14.29
N LEU A 57 -4.69 -6.43 -14.58
CA LEU A 57 -4.19 -6.67 -15.95
C LEU A 57 -4.30 -8.14 -16.35
N LEU A 58 -4.42 -9.07 -15.42
CA LEU A 58 -4.53 -10.48 -15.72
C LEU A 58 -5.77 -10.79 -16.56
N PRO A 59 -5.73 -11.76 -17.49
CA PRO A 59 -6.89 -12.17 -18.27
C PRO A 59 -8.04 -12.65 -17.38
N GLY A 60 -9.29 -12.39 -17.79
CA GLY A 60 -10.50 -12.54 -17.00
C GLY A 60 -10.77 -13.84 -16.23
N PRO A 61 -10.27 -15.04 -16.60
CA PRO A 61 -10.46 -16.23 -15.77
C PRO A 61 -9.49 -16.32 -14.58
N VAL A 62 -8.52 -15.41 -14.50
CA VAL A 62 -7.55 -15.36 -13.41
C VAL A 62 -8.05 -14.39 -12.35
N THR A 63 -8.83 -14.86 -11.41
CA THR A 63 -9.20 -14.08 -10.23
C THR A 63 -8.08 -14.17 -9.21
N VAL A 64 -7.45 -13.06 -8.92
CA VAL A 64 -6.57 -12.93 -7.76
C VAL A 64 -7.45 -12.62 -6.56
N GLU A 65 -7.44 -13.52 -5.58
CA GLU A 65 -8.11 -13.27 -4.30
C GLU A 65 -7.58 -11.98 -3.67
N PRO A 66 -8.39 -11.21 -2.90
CA PRO A 66 -7.99 -9.92 -2.32
C PRO A 66 -6.74 -9.97 -1.42
N HIS A 67 -6.25 -11.15 -1.10
CA HIS A 67 -5.08 -11.38 -0.24
C HIS A 67 -3.85 -11.89 -1.01
N GLY A 68 -3.84 -11.80 -2.33
CA GLY A 68 -2.65 -12.06 -3.13
C GLY A 68 -2.26 -13.53 -3.28
N LEU A 69 -3.12 -14.46 -2.88
CA LEU A 69 -2.93 -15.88 -3.15
C LEU A 69 -3.48 -16.16 -4.56
N MET A 70 -2.60 -16.05 -5.56
CA MET A 70 -2.89 -16.69 -6.84
C MET A 70 -3.03 -18.19 -6.59
N ASP A 71 -4.01 -18.83 -7.25
CA ASP A 71 -3.99 -20.28 -7.36
C ASP A 71 -2.66 -20.70 -8.01
N THR A 72 -1.75 -21.20 -7.19
CA THR A 72 -0.39 -21.58 -7.62
C THR A 72 -0.39 -22.71 -8.64
N ASN A 73 -1.55 -23.34 -8.87
CA ASN A 73 -1.71 -24.40 -9.88
C ASN A 73 -2.13 -23.86 -11.25
N LEU A 74 -2.47 -22.56 -11.36
CA LEU A 74 -2.86 -21.97 -12.63
C LEU A 74 -1.63 -21.73 -13.51
N ARG A 75 -1.55 -22.43 -14.62
CA ARG A 75 -0.48 -22.25 -15.61
C ARG A 75 -0.90 -21.22 -16.65
N LEU A 76 -0.08 -20.17 -16.77
CA LEU A 76 -0.28 -19.07 -17.74
C LEU A 76 0.77 -19.08 -18.86
N ASP A 77 1.64 -20.09 -18.90
CA ASP A 77 2.75 -20.21 -19.84
C ASP A 77 2.31 -20.36 -21.30
N TYR A 78 1.05 -20.67 -21.56
CA TYR A 78 0.45 -20.71 -22.90
C TYR A 78 -0.17 -19.37 -23.34
N LEU A 79 -0.28 -18.40 -22.46
CA LEU A 79 -0.82 -17.09 -22.80
C LEU A 79 0.28 -16.19 -23.34
N VAL A 80 0.17 -15.88 -24.62
CA VAL A 80 1.02 -14.89 -25.28
C VAL A 80 0.11 -13.74 -25.71
N ASP A 81 0.29 -12.59 -25.10
CA ASP A 81 -0.46 -11.39 -25.48
C ASP A 81 0.43 -10.44 -26.29
N THR A 82 -0.17 -9.63 -27.15
CA THR A 82 0.56 -8.63 -27.93
C THR A 82 0.78 -7.36 -27.10
N GLU A 83 1.87 -6.64 -27.39
CA GLU A 83 2.16 -5.36 -26.72
C GLU A 83 1.01 -4.37 -26.85
N ASP A 84 0.37 -4.31 -28.04
CA ASP A 84 -0.77 -3.44 -28.29
C ASP A 84 -1.99 -3.79 -27.42
N HIS A 85 -2.25 -5.08 -27.21
CA HIS A 85 -3.33 -5.55 -26.36
C HIS A 85 -3.09 -5.18 -24.89
N VAL A 86 -1.88 -5.42 -24.40
CA VAL A 86 -1.49 -5.05 -23.01
C VAL A 86 -1.56 -3.54 -22.85
N ALA A 87 -1.04 -2.76 -23.79
CA ALA A 87 -1.08 -1.30 -23.76
C ALA A 87 -2.50 -0.75 -23.74
N LYS A 88 -3.41 -1.34 -24.53
CA LYS A 88 -4.83 -0.95 -24.53
C LYS A 88 -5.48 -1.20 -23.17
N ARG A 89 -5.31 -2.39 -22.61
CA ARG A 89 -5.85 -2.76 -21.28
C ARG A 89 -5.29 -1.86 -20.18
N LEU A 90 -4.00 -1.55 -20.23
CA LEU A 90 -3.39 -0.64 -19.26
C LEU A 90 -3.96 0.78 -19.36
N ARG A 91 -4.15 1.31 -20.59
CA ARG A 91 -4.75 2.64 -20.78
C ARG A 91 -6.17 2.71 -20.23
N GLU A 92 -6.97 1.67 -20.43
CA GLU A 92 -8.33 1.57 -19.87
C GLU A 92 -8.29 1.52 -18.34
N LEU A 93 -7.41 0.69 -17.78
CA LEU A 93 -7.23 0.56 -16.36
C LEU A 93 -6.77 1.86 -15.69
N MET A 94 -5.91 2.62 -16.34
CA MET A 94 -5.41 3.90 -15.82
C MET A 94 -6.52 4.95 -15.61
N GLN A 95 -7.69 4.80 -16.22
CA GLN A 95 -8.85 5.69 -16.04
C GLN A 95 -9.75 5.27 -14.88
N VAL A 96 -9.54 4.09 -14.30
CA VAL A 96 -10.36 3.57 -13.20
C VAL A 96 -10.03 4.34 -11.92
N LYS A 97 -11.06 4.63 -11.12
CA LYS A 97 -10.89 5.30 -9.83
C LYS A 97 -10.24 4.39 -8.80
N LEU A 98 -9.44 4.97 -7.92
CA LEU A 98 -8.77 4.26 -6.84
C LEU A 98 -9.76 3.57 -5.91
N SER A 99 -10.92 4.16 -5.66
CA SER A 99 -11.99 3.56 -4.85
C SER A 99 -12.47 2.19 -5.34
N GLU A 100 -12.32 1.89 -6.64
CA GLU A 100 -12.75 0.63 -7.23
C GLU A 100 -11.70 -0.49 -7.12
N VAL A 101 -10.44 -0.13 -6.94
CA VAL A 101 -9.30 -1.09 -6.99
C VAL A 101 -8.44 -1.08 -5.74
N MET A 102 -8.58 -0.11 -4.87
CA MET A 102 -7.83 -0.05 -3.61
C MET A 102 -8.19 -1.24 -2.71
N VAL A 103 -7.24 -1.64 -1.86
CA VAL A 103 -7.52 -2.55 -0.76
C VAL A 103 -8.32 -1.77 0.28
N PRO A 104 -9.61 -2.10 0.51
CA PRO A 104 -10.41 -1.46 1.55
C PRO A 104 -9.95 -1.94 2.92
N GLU A 105 -10.13 -1.11 3.95
CA GLU A 105 -9.78 -1.47 5.33
C GLU A 105 -8.35 -2.05 5.47
N PRO A 106 -7.31 -1.28 5.07
CA PRO A 106 -5.95 -1.76 5.14
C PRO A 106 -5.55 -2.05 6.59
N LYS A 107 -4.62 -2.98 6.76
CA LYS A 107 -4.08 -3.28 8.09
C LYS A 107 -3.30 -2.07 8.59
N VAL A 108 -3.60 -1.67 9.83
CA VAL A 108 -3.04 -0.47 10.45
C VAL A 108 -2.42 -0.79 11.81
N VAL A 109 -1.62 0.14 12.30
CA VAL A 109 -1.22 0.24 13.70
C VAL A 109 -1.67 1.59 14.26
N HIS A 110 -1.92 1.64 15.57
CA HIS A 110 -2.22 2.91 16.24
C HIS A 110 -0.95 3.51 16.83
N ALA A 111 -0.92 4.83 16.94
CA ALA A 111 0.24 5.56 17.46
C ALA A 111 0.69 5.07 18.84
N GLN A 112 -0.27 4.68 19.69
CA GLN A 112 -0.03 4.17 21.05
C GLN A 112 0.21 2.66 21.14
N THR A 113 0.17 1.95 20.01
CA THR A 113 0.50 0.51 19.99
C THR A 113 1.95 0.32 20.44
N PRO A 114 2.24 -0.62 21.36
CA PRO A 114 3.62 -0.95 21.73
C PRO A 114 4.46 -1.31 20.52
N LEU A 115 5.70 -0.83 20.45
CA LEU A 115 6.56 -0.99 19.28
C LEU A 115 6.75 -2.47 18.88
N TRP A 116 6.90 -3.38 19.85
CA TRP A 116 7.03 -4.80 19.55
C TRP A 116 5.82 -5.41 18.85
N GLU A 117 4.62 -4.98 19.22
CA GLU A 117 3.40 -5.38 18.54
C GLU A 117 3.34 -4.78 17.13
N GLY A 118 3.79 -3.54 16.95
CA GLY A 118 3.94 -2.92 15.62
C GLY A 118 4.91 -3.71 14.74
N ILE A 119 6.05 -4.13 15.26
CA ILE A 119 7.03 -4.97 14.55
C ILE A 119 6.41 -6.30 14.15
N ARG A 120 5.71 -6.97 15.08
CA ARG A 120 5.00 -8.22 14.77
C ARG A 120 4.02 -8.04 13.60
N ARG A 121 3.27 -6.95 13.59
CA ARG A 121 2.34 -6.63 12.49
C ARG A 121 3.05 -6.35 11.18
N LEU A 122 4.21 -5.68 11.18
CA LEU A 122 5.02 -5.50 9.98
C LEU A 122 5.44 -6.82 9.34
N PHE A 123 5.82 -7.82 10.16
CA PHE A 123 6.13 -9.16 9.65
C PHE A 123 4.91 -9.91 9.15
N GLN A 124 3.76 -9.73 9.81
CA GLN A 124 2.52 -10.43 9.45
C GLN A 124 1.86 -9.86 8.19
N TYR A 125 1.86 -8.55 8.03
CA TYR A 125 1.08 -7.85 6.99
C TYR A 125 1.93 -7.13 5.94
N GLY A 126 3.24 -7.10 6.12
CA GLY A 126 4.15 -6.40 5.22
C GLY A 126 4.44 -4.95 5.64
N SER A 127 5.36 -4.34 4.93
CA SER A 127 5.85 -2.98 5.16
C SER A 127 5.69 -2.13 3.90
N PRO A 128 5.30 -0.86 4.00
CA PRO A 128 4.98 -0.11 5.22
C PRO A 128 3.55 -0.36 5.73
N LEU A 129 3.32 -0.11 7.03
CA LEU A 129 1.99 -0.09 7.64
C LEU A 129 1.55 1.35 7.92
N PRO A 130 0.30 1.72 7.60
CA PRO A 130 -0.28 2.98 8.03
C PRO A 130 -0.39 3.05 9.55
N VAL A 131 -0.05 4.22 10.09
CA VAL A 131 -0.27 4.56 11.50
C VAL A 131 -1.44 5.53 11.56
N VAL A 132 -2.47 5.17 12.28
CA VAL A 132 -3.69 5.96 12.38
C VAL A 132 -3.98 6.36 13.84
N GLU A 133 -4.77 7.41 13.97
CA GLU A 133 -5.36 7.82 15.23
C GLU A 133 -6.49 6.85 15.60
N GLU A 134 -6.53 6.42 16.86
CA GLU A 134 -7.42 5.34 17.31
C GLU A 134 -8.91 5.70 17.19
N ASP A 135 -9.27 6.93 17.57
CA ASP A 135 -10.67 7.37 17.65
C ASP A 135 -11.24 7.78 16.29
N THR A 136 -10.43 8.35 15.41
CA THR A 136 -10.88 8.98 14.16
C THR A 136 -10.50 8.19 12.91
N GLY A 137 -9.52 7.26 13.01
CA GLY A 137 -8.97 6.58 11.86
C GLY A 137 -8.13 7.49 10.94
N ARG A 138 -7.83 8.73 11.39
CA ARG A 138 -7.04 9.69 10.64
C ARG A 138 -5.61 9.18 10.46
N LEU A 139 -5.11 9.28 9.24
CA LEU A 139 -3.73 8.91 8.93
C LEU A 139 -2.75 9.88 9.60
N LEU A 140 -1.86 9.34 10.42
CA LEU A 140 -0.79 10.10 11.08
C LEU A 140 0.54 9.98 10.33
N GLY A 141 0.76 8.85 9.66
CA GLY A 141 1.98 8.58 8.93
C GLY A 141 2.12 7.10 8.57
N LEU A 142 3.33 6.70 8.24
CA LEU A 142 3.68 5.31 7.94
C LEU A 142 4.76 4.81 8.91
N MET A 143 4.71 3.54 9.24
CA MET A 143 5.76 2.80 9.94
C MET A 143 6.31 1.72 9.00
N SER A 144 7.62 1.70 8.82
CA SER A 144 8.31 0.74 7.97
C SER A 144 9.39 -0.01 8.75
N VAL A 145 9.88 -1.10 8.17
CA VAL A 145 11.05 -1.79 8.73
C VAL A 145 12.24 -0.83 8.88
N GLN A 146 12.47 0.02 7.90
CA GLN A 146 13.55 1.00 7.93
C GLN A 146 13.36 2.04 9.05
N SER A 147 12.15 2.59 9.22
CA SER A 147 11.89 3.57 10.28
C SER A 147 12.01 2.97 11.68
N VAL A 148 11.58 1.73 11.84
CA VAL A 148 11.76 0.98 13.09
C VAL A 148 13.24 0.74 13.37
N MET A 149 14.02 0.29 12.38
CA MET A 149 15.45 0.06 12.56
C MET A 149 16.19 1.36 12.91
N CYS A 150 15.84 2.48 12.26
CA CYS A 150 16.41 3.77 12.60
C CYS A 150 16.10 4.18 14.05
N GLU A 151 14.86 3.98 14.50
CA GLU A 151 14.47 4.29 15.88
C GLU A 151 15.21 3.40 16.92
N LEU A 152 15.36 2.12 16.61
CA LEU A 152 16.13 1.21 17.48
C LEU A 152 17.63 1.54 17.49
N ALA A 153 18.20 1.94 16.36
CA ALA A 153 19.61 2.31 16.23
C ALA A 153 19.98 3.56 17.06
N LYS A 154 19.02 4.46 17.30
CA LYS A 154 19.23 5.61 18.22
C LYS A 154 19.59 5.18 19.64
N LEU A 155 19.07 4.02 20.09
CA LEU A 155 19.35 3.50 21.45
C LEU A 155 20.82 3.14 21.63
N VAL A 156 21.53 2.85 20.56
CA VAL A 156 22.97 2.52 20.56
C VAL A 156 23.83 3.62 19.96
N GLY A 157 23.22 4.79 19.67
CA GLY A 157 23.94 5.97 19.15
C GLY A 157 24.32 5.91 17.67
N GLU A 158 23.74 4.98 16.90
CA GLU A 158 24.10 4.72 15.49
C GLU A 158 23.23 5.49 14.47
N CYS A 159 22.17 6.16 14.90
CA CYS A 159 21.30 6.93 14.02
C CYS A 159 20.91 8.26 14.67
N ASN A 160 21.12 9.38 13.97
CA ASN A 160 20.73 10.73 14.39
C ASN A 160 19.41 11.15 13.73
#